data_be7c688b7543bdaa9d1e314bb1d7dd5a
#
_entry.id   be7c688b7543bdaa9d1e314bb1d7dd5a
#
_cell.length_a   1.000
_cell.length_b   1.000
_cell.length_c   1.000
_cell.angle_alpha   90.00
_cell.angle_beta   90.00
_cell.angle_gamma   90.00
#
_symmetry.space_group_name_H-M   'P 1'
#
loop_
_entity.id
_entity.type
_entity.pdbx_description
1 polymer ?
#
loop_
_entity_poly.entity_id
_entity_poly.type
_entity_poly.pdbx_seq_one_letter_code
_entity_poly.pdbx_strand_id
1 'polypeptide(L)'
;LVKKYLFKITFILLNRLFLKFVSRRKMTQITRRNFLSLLSKKSLGTLAIPYILTNCGNFNNLIAAPSKLNQNVLNDLKDFPIKSLQATASDNLELAEGLSYDVLIKWNDKISKRETFGYNNDFTCFIPIDDNPNDGILWVNHEYTNPLFVSGYDFYDYNMRRSIDQIDKEMKSVGGSILRVKKENDKWKFISDDKLNKRIDAKTRMKFNWDKPIKGTKYPIGTNSNCSGGVTPWGTILTCEENYDMFFGETLYDQNNRSTHENSPLDWEKFYNYPPEHYGWVVEVNPLTGECQKHVALGRFKHECCTLIKLEDERVVAYSGDDENNQFIYKFISSKPNSLKDGTLYVADTINGKWISLDYDSQPKLKERII
;
A
#
# COMPACT_ATOMS: atom_id res chain seq x y z
N LEU A 1 -32.61 -9.72 -13.71
CA LEU A 1 -33.34 -8.47 -13.32
C LEU A 1 -33.82 -8.52 -11.86
N VAL A 2 -34.45 -9.60 -11.39
CA VAL A 2 -35.03 -9.71 -10.03
C VAL A 2 -33.96 -9.61 -8.92
N LYS A 3 -32.78 -10.23 -9.07
CA LYS A 3 -31.68 -10.16 -8.07
C LYS A 3 -31.06 -8.76 -7.93
N LYS A 4 -31.01 -7.97 -9.00
CA LYS A 4 -30.50 -6.59 -8.97
C LYS A 4 -31.44 -5.64 -8.21
N TYR A 5 -32.75 -5.93 -8.25
CA TYR A 5 -33.75 -5.17 -7.48
C TYR A 5 -33.76 -5.53 -5.99
N LEU A 6 -33.54 -6.80 -5.64
CA LEU A 6 -33.47 -7.22 -4.23
C LEU A 6 -32.28 -6.56 -3.51
N PHE A 7 -31.11 -6.51 -4.14
CA PHE A 7 -29.92 -5.88 -3.54
C PHE A 7 -30.11 -4.37 -3.35
N LYS A 8 -30.72 -3.69 -4.33
CA LYS A 8 -31.05 -2.26 -4.23
C LYS A 8 -32.08 -1.98 -3.15
N ILE A 9 -33.09 -2.85 -2.99
CA ILE A 9 -34.12 -2.74 -1.95
C ILE A 9 -33.52 -2.99 -0.56
N THR A 10 -32.64 -3.97 -0.40
CA THR A 10 -31.97 -4.27 0.87
C THR A 10 -31.04 -3.12 1.29
N PHE A 11 -30.32 -2.50 0.36
CA PHE A 11 -29.45 -1.34 0.63
C PHE A 11 -30.27 -0.08 0.99
N ILE A 12 -31.39 0.13 0.31
CA ILE A 12 -32.33 1.26 0.61
C ILE A 12 -33.03 1.05 1.96
N LEU A 13 -33.41 -0.19 2.30
CA LEU A 13 -34.00 -0.52 3.60
C LEU A 13 -32.99 -0.39 4.74
N LEU A 14 -31.73 -0.80 4.56
CA LEU A 14 -30.64 -0.60 5.52
C LEU A 14 -30.34 0.88 5.74
N ASN A 15 -30.30 1.69 4.67
CA ASN A 15 -30.13 3.15 4.78
C ASN A 15 -31.34 3.82 5.45
N ARG A 16 -32.57 3.41 5.15
CA ARG A 16 -33.78 3.95 5.82
C ARG A 16 -33.87 3.53 7.29
N LEU A 17 -33.44 2.32 7.64
CA LEU A 17 -33.32 1.85 9.03
C LEU A 17 -32.23 2.62 9.77
N PHE A 18 -31.10 2.88 9.12
CA PHE A 18 -30.00 3.69 9.66
C PHE A 18 -30.45 5.14 9.92
N LEU A 19 -31.12 5.78 8.96
CA LEU A 19 -31.65 7.13 9.09
C LEU A 19 -32.78 7.24 10.12
N LYS A 20 -33.65 6.22 10.25
CA LYS A 20 -34.68 6.16 11.32
C LYS A 20 -34.08 5.91 12.70
N PHE A 21 -32.97 5.16 12.79
CA PHE A 21 -32.26 4.92 14.06
C PHE A 21 -31.51 6.16 14.53
N VAL A 22 -30.93 6.92 13.61
CA VAL A 22 -30.22 8.18 13.89
C VAL A 22 -31.21 9.30 14.29
N SER A 23 -32.43 9.31 13.75
CA SER A 23 -33.45 10.34 14.01
C SER A 23 -34.17 10.21 15.36
N ARG A 24 -34.08 9.07 16.06
CA ARG A 24 -34.85 8.81 17.29
C ARG A 24 -34.06 8.79 18.60
N ARG A 25 -32.75 8.98 18.58
CA ARG A 25 -31.95 9.11 19.81
C ARG A 25 -31.08 10.35 19.74
N LYS A 26 -31.13 11.18 20.81
CA LYS A 26 -30.13 12.23 21.07
C LYS A 26 -28.75 11.60 20.91
N MET A 27 -27.95 12.11 19.96
CA MET A 27 -26.65 11.58 19.61
C MET A 27 -25.70 11.69 20.79
N THR A 28 -25.49 10.58 21.48
CA THR A 28 -24.21 10.28 22.12
C THR A 28 -23.31 9.69 21.02
N GLN A 29 -22.13 10.25 20.84
CA GLN A 29 -21.18 9.86 19.79
C GLN A 29 -20.94 8.36 19.82
N ILE A 30 -21.40 7.64 18.79
CA ILE A 30 -21.05 6.24 18.60
C ILE A 30 -19.71 6.23 17.89
N THR A 31 -18.64 5.90 18.62
CA THR A 31 -17.31 5.71 18.03
C THR A 31 -17.32 4.49 17.09
N ARG A 32 -16.41 4.45 16.10
CA ARG A 32 -16.21 3.28 15.21
C ARG A 32 -16.10 1.97 16.01
N ARG A 33 -15.48 1.99 17.17
CA ARG A 33 -15.31 0.85 18.07
C ARG A 33 -16.65 0.37 18.65
N ASN A 34 -17.53 1.29 19.04
CA ASN A 34 -18.88 0.97 19.52
C ASN A 34 -19.78 0.44 18.41
N PHE A 35 -19.61 0.93 17.18
CA PHE A 35 -20.29 0.40 16.00
C PHE A 35 -19.86 -1.05 15.69
N LEU A 36 -18.55 -1.33 15.66
CA LEU A 36 -18.02 -2.68 15.46
C LEU A 36 -18.40 -3.62 16.61
N SER A 37 -18.41 -3.14 17.86
CA SER A 37 -18.91 -3.89 19.03
C SER A 37 -20.41 -4.17 18.96
N LEU A 38 -21.21 -3.27 18.38
CA LEU A 38 -22.64 -3.49 18.15
C LEU A 38 -22.90 -4.52 17.06
N LEU A 39 -22.12 -4.52 15.99
CA LEU A 39 -22.14 -5.53 14.94
C LEU A 39 -21.74 -6.92 15.46
N SER A 40 -20.73 -7.00 16.34
CA SER A 40 -20.29 -8.27 16.94
C SER A 40 -21.28 -8.83 17.97
N LYS A 41 -22.09 -8.00 18.62
CA LYS A 41 -23.07 -8.39 19.62
C LYS A 41 -24.45 -8.74 19.06
N LYS A 42 -24.73 -8.43 17.80
CA LYS A 42 -26.01 -8.77 17.14
C LYS A 42 -25.79 -9.67 15.94
N SER A 43 -25.56 -10.95 16.20
CA SER A 43 -25.93 -12.17 15.44
C SER A 43 -25.67 -12.27 13.94
N LEU A 44 -25.00 -11.35 13.23
CA LEU A 44 -24.58 -11.55 11.84
C LEU A 44 -23.08 -11.88 11.71
N GLY A 45 -22.25 -11.49 12.68
CA GLY A 45 -20.83 -11.81 12.69
C GLY A 45 -20.52 -13.24 13.18
N THR A 46 -21.42 -13.85 13.96
CA THR A 46 -21.21 -15.19 14.55
C THR A 46 -21.44 -16.35 13.59
N LEU A 47 -22.12 -16.14 12.47
CA LEU A 47 -22.37 -17.18 11.48
C LEU A 47 -21.36 -17.20 10.32
N ALA A 48 -20.74 -16.07 9.99
CA ALA A 48 -19.77 -15.99 8.90
C ALA A 48 -18.37 -16.48 9.29
N ILE A 49 -17.93 -16.21 10.51
CA ILE A 49 -16.59 -16.61 10.98
C ILE A 49 -16.45 -18.13 11.13
N PRO A 50 -17.39 -18.89 11.72
CA PRO A 50 -17.31 -20.35 11.75
C PRO A 50 -17.39 -21.00 10.37
N TYR A 51 -18.18 -20.44 9.44
CA TYR A 51 -18.31 -20.98 8.09
C TYR A 51 -17.02 -20.83 7.26
N ILE A 52 -16.30 -19.73 7.44
CA ILE A 52 -14.97 -19.54 6.83
C ILE A 52 -13.94 -20.47 7.46
N LEU A 53 -14.01 -20.71 8.79
CA LEU A 53 -13.07 -21.56 9.51
C LEU A 53 -13.29 -23.05 9.31
N THR A 54 -14.53 -23.49 9.03
CA THR A 54 -14.83 -24.93 8.86
C THR A 54 -14.65 -25.46 7.44
N ASN A 55 -14.66 -24.61 6.42
CA ASN A 55 -14.46 -24.99 5.03
C ASN A 55 -13.02 -24.86 4.52
N CYS A 56 -12.11 -24.30 5.30
CA CYS A 56 -10.68 -24.34 5.03
C CYS A 56 -10.08 -25.45 5.88
N GLY A 57 -9.84 -26.61 5.30
CA GLY A 57 -9.28 -27.76 6.00
C GLY A 57 -8.00 -27.40 6.81
N ASN A 58 -7.95 -27.84 8.08
CA ASN A 58 -6.83 -27.79 9.01
C ASN A 58 -6.11 -26.43 9.18
N PHE A 59 -6.85 -25.41 9.58
CA PHE A 59 -6.32 -24.06 9.89
C PHE A 59 -5.48 -24.01 11.18
N ASN A 60 -5.45 -25.08 11.97
CA ASN A 60 -4.70 -25.09 13.23
C ASN A 60 -3.16 -25.05 13.07
N ASN A 61 -2.64 -25.24 11.85
CA ASN A 61 -1.20 -25.16 11.57
C ASN A 61 -0.81 -23.94 10.72
N LEU A 62 -1.75 -23.09 10.29
CA LEU A 62 -1.49 -21.94 9.43
C LEU A 62 -1.46 -20.60 10.18
N ILE A 63 -1.86 -20.57 11.41
CA ILE A 63 -1.46 -19.51 12.34
C ILE A 63 -0.10 -19.98 12.86
N ALA A 64 1.00 -19.51 12.27
CA ALA A 64 2.24 -19.41 13.03
C ALA A 64 1.82 -18.77 14.35
N ALA A 65 1.85 -19.55 15.43
CA ALA A 65 1.42 -19.08 16.73
C ALA A 65 2.14 -17.75 16.92
N PRO A 66 1.43 -16.65 17.22
CA PRO A 66 2.09 -15.40 17.56
C PRO A 66 3.10 -15.83 18.60
N SER A 67 4.39 -15.67 18.28
CA SER A 67 5.51 -16.03 19.11
C SER A 67 5.11 -15.60 20.49
N LYS A 68 4.86 -16.49 21.43
CA LYS A 68 4.23 -16.32 22.73
C LYS A 68 4.27 -14.86 23.17
N LEU A 69 3.32 -14.06 22.71
CA LEU A 69 3.12 -12.73 23.27
C LEU A 69 2.91 -13.04 24.74
N ASN A 70 3.89 -12.66 25.54
CA ASN A 70 3.93 -13.03 26.95
C ASN A 70 2.55 -12.65 27.52
N GLN A 71 1.81 -13.63 28.06
CA GLN A 71 0.47 -13.42 28.58
C GLN A 71 0.46 -12.25 29.60
N ASN A 72 1.62 -11.98 30.19
CA ASN A 72 1.86 -10.84 31.07
C ASN A 72 1.76 -9.51 30.33
N VAL A 73 2.32 -9.39 29.10
CA VAL A 73 2.21 -8.16 28.26
C VAL A 73 0.74 -7.90 27.86
N LEU A 74 -0.03 -8.95 27.57
CA LEU A 74 -1.47 -8.80 27.28
C LEU A 74 -2.28 -8.43 28.51
N ASN A 75 -1.88 -8.91 29.70
CA ASN A 75 -2.51 -8.52 30.95
C ASN A 75 -2.15 -7.07 31.31
N ASP A 76 -0.89 -6.69 31.19
CA ASP A 76 -0.42 -5.30 31.40
C ASP A 76 -1.13 -4.32 30.45
N LEU A 77 -1.40 -4.70 29.20
CA LEU A 77 -2.16 -3.89 28.25
C LEU A 77 -3.67 -3.78 28.58
N LYS A 78 -4.25 -4.77 29.30
CA LYS A 78 -5.65 -4.70 29.76
C LYS A 78 -5.85 -3.67 30.87
N ASP A 79 -4.85 -3.49 31.69
CA ASP A 79 -4.88 -2.59 32.85
C ASP A 79 -4.28 -1.22 32.55
N PHE A 80 -3.79 -0.99 31.32
CA PHE A 80 -3.29 0.33 30.90
C PHE A 80 -4.48 1.25 30.61
N PRO A 81 -4.81 2.20 31.49
CA PRO A 81 -5.97 3.07 31.33
C PRO A 81 -5.66 4.15 30.28
N ILE A 82 -5.76 3.80 28.99
CA ILE A 82 -5.66 4.81 27.93
C ILE A 82 -6.89 5.73 28.06
N LYS A 83 -6.68 6.90 28.62
CA LYS A 83 -7.70 7.95 28.64
C LYS A 83 -7.95 8.45 27.22
N SER A 84 -9.22 8.67 26.90
CA SER A 84 -9.59 9.29 25.63
C SER A 84 -9.06 10.71 25.55
N LEU A 85 -8.42 11.05 24.45
CA LEU A 85 -8.02 12.43 24.15
C LEU A 85 -9.26 13.26 23.76
N GLN A 86 -9.24 14.53 24.15
CA GLN A 86 -10.21 15.51 23.66
C GLN A 86 -9.80 15.96 22.24
N ALA A 87 -10.78 16.30 21.41
CA ALA A 87 -10.49 16.91 20.13
C ALA A 87 -9.81 18.27 20.34
N THR A 88 -8.74 18.51 19.59
CA THR A 88 -7.96 19.75 19.65
C THR A 88 -7.73 20.31 18.24
N ALA A 89 -7.52 21.62 18.16
CA ALA A 89 -7.05 22.32 16.95
C ALA A 89 -5.55 22.64 17.04
N SER A 90 -4.85 22.08 18.02
CA SER A 90 -3.39 22.23 18.16
C SER A 90 -2.68 21.63 16.95
N ASP A 91 -1.67 22.31 16.43
CA ASP A 91 -0.78 21.82 15.36
C ASP A 91 0.38 20.99 15.96
N ASN A 92 0.04 20.11 16.91
CA ASN A 92 0.97 19.21 17.56
C ASN A 92 0.36 17.80 17.67
N LEU A 93 1.23 16.77 17.72
CA LEU A 93 0.82 15.43 18.07
C LEU A 93 0.53 15.36 19.58
N GLU A 94 -0.72 15.20 19.93
CA GLU A 94 -1.14 14.96 21.32
C GLU A 94 -1.30 13.48 21.59
N LEU A 95 -0.72 13.01 22.68
CA LEU A 95 -0.71 11.62 23.09
C LEU A 95 -1.44 11.43 24.42
N ALA A 96 -1.99 10.22 24.62
CA ALA A 96 -2.53 9.85 25.90
C ALA A 96 -1.43 9.82 26.98
N GLU A 97 -1.83 10.03 28.25
CA GLU A 97 -0.92 10.00 29.39
C GLU A 97 -0.11 8.68 29.42
N GLY A 98 1.19 8.78 29.64
CA GLY A 98 2.13 7.65 29.64
C GLY A 98 2.73 7.31 28.27
N LEU A 99 2.28 7.94 27.18
CA LEU A 99 2.90 7.82 25.88
C LEU A 99 3.80 9.03 25.59
N SER A 100 4.86 8.80 24.84
CA SER A 100 5.77 9.85 24.34
C SER A 100 6.20 9.55 22.92
N TYR A 101 6.68 10.55 22.21
CA TYR A 101 7.25 10.38 20.89
C TYR A 101 8.53 11.17 20.72
N ASP A 102 9.41 10.69 19.85
CA ASP A 102 10.57 11.42 19.38
C ASP A 102 10.48 11.58 17.86
N VAL A 103 10.75 12.76 17.34
CA VAL A 103 10.82 12.99 15.89
C VAL A 103 12.17 12.47 15.39
N LEU A 104 12.14 11.45 14.55
CA LEU A 104 13.34 10.81 14.02
C LEU A 104 13.94 11.61 12.85
N ILE A 105 13.09 12.04 11.93
CA ILE A 105 13.48 12.77 10.71
C ILE A 105 12.28 13.55 10.17
N LYS A 106 12.52 14.64 9.46
CA LYS A 106 11.48 15.50 8.85
C LYS A 106 11.72 15.64 7.35
N TRP A 107 10.67 15.94 6.63
CA TRP A 107 10.76 16.33 5.23
C TRP A 107 11.85 17.36 4.99
N ASN A 108 12.65 17.19 3.94
CA ASN A 108 13.81 17.97 3.57
C ASN A 108 15.04 17.84 4.48
N ASP A 109 15.01 17.09 5.57
CA ASP A 109 16.23 16.77 6.31
C ASP A 109 17.19 16.00 5.40
N LYS A 110 18.48 16.30 5.50
CA LYS A 110 19.51 15.60 4.73
C LYS A 110 19.68 14.17 5.22
N ILE A 111 19.54 13.21 4.31
CA ILE A 111 19.85 11.80 4.58
C ILE A 111 21.24 11.42 4.09
N SER A 112 21.77 12.17 3.12
CA SER A 112 23.14 12.06 2.63
C SER A 112 23.63 13.43 2.10
N LYS A 113 24.85 13.48 1.60
CA LYS A 113 25.41 14.72 0.99
C LYS A 113 24.57 15.24 -0.19
N ARG A 114 23.80 14.35 -0.87
CA ARG A 114 23.08 14.67 -2.13
C ARG A 114 21.59 14.55 -2.04
N GLU A 115 21.07 13.89 -1.01
CA GLU A 115 19.68 13.50 -0.94
C GLU A 115 19.02 13.99 0.35
N THR A 116 17.75 14.29 0.25
CA THR A 116 16.90 14.69 1.38
C THR A 116 15.77 13.72 1.55
N PHE A 117 15.20 13.67 2.76
CA PHE A 117 14.04 12.89 3.10
C PHE A 117 12.80 13.40 2.34
N GLY A 118 11.98 12.48 1.83
CA GLY A 118 10.84 12.82 0.97
C GLY A 118 9.65 13.41 1.70
N TYR A 119 8.63 13.77 0.93
CA TYR A 119 7.38 14.37 1.38
C TYR A 119 6.31 13.29 1.61
N ASN A 120 5.29 13.57 2.39
CA ASN A 120 4.10 12.73 2.59
C ASN A 120 4.41 11.27 2.94
N ASN A 121 4.79 11.06 4.22
CA ASN A 121 5.18 9.73 4.70
C ASN A 121 3.96 8.83 4.84
N ASP A 122 4.11 7.57 4.43
CA ASP A 122 3.12 6.51 4.56
C ASP A 122 3.74 5.25 5.18
N PHE A 123 3.62 4.11 4.56
CA PHE A 123 4.10 2.83 5.08
C PHE A 123 5.54 2.87 5.54
N THR A 124 5.79 2.25 6.69
CA THR A 124 7.12 2.08 7.24
C THR A 124 7.37 0.61 7.58
N CYS A 125 8.61 0.15 7.37
CA CYS A 125 9.05 -1.12 7.93
C CYS A 125 10.50 -1.05 8.40
N PHE A 126 10.79 -1.86 9.43
CA PHE A 126 12.13 -1.97 10.01
C PHE A 126 12.75 -3.32 9.63
N ILE A 127 13.99 -3.30 9.15
CA ILE A 127 14.77 -4.48 8.83
C ILE A 127 16.02 -4.47 9.71
N PRO A 128 16.16 -5.43 10.64
CA PRO A 128 17.34 -5.51 11.48
C PRO A 128 18.60 -5.84 10.65
N ILE A 129 19.74 -5.30 11.04
CA ILE A 129 21.05 -5.69 10.52
C ILE A 129 21.63 -6.72 11.49
N ASP A 130 22.12 -7.83 10.95
CA ASP A 130 22.70 -8.94 11.72
C ASP A 130 21.77 -9.42 12.87
N ASP A 131 20.47 -9.49 12.59
CA ASP A 131 19.42 -9.87 13.56
C ASP A 131 19.38 -8.99 14.83
N ASN A 132 20.03 -7.83 14.82
CA ASN A 132 20.02 -6.92 15.96
C ASN A 132 18.73 -6.04 15.98
N PRO A 133 17.82 -6.26 16.95
CA PRO A 133 16.56 -5.49 17.00
C PRO A 133 16.74 -4.01 17.32
N ASN A 134 17.95 -3.59 17.73
CA ASN A 134 18.27 -2.19 18.08
C ASN A 134 19.11 -1.50 16.99
N ASP A 135 19.35 -2.15 15.86
CA ASP A 135 20.22 -1.66 14.81
C ASP A 135 19.71 -2.14 13.45
N GLY A 136 19.39 -1.24 12.54
CA GLY A 136 18.78 -1.66 11.29
C GLY A 136 18.53 -0.54 10.29
N ILE A 137 17.70 -0.89 9.33
CA ILE A 137 17.23 -0.03 8.27
C ILE A 137 15.75 0.24 8.50
N LEU A 138 15.36 1.51 8.46
CA LEU A 138 13.99 1.95 8.38
C LEU A 138 13.69 2.32 6.93
N TRP A 139 12.70 1.68 6.33
CA TRP A 139 12.08 2.12 5.09
C TRP A 139 10.90 3.03 5.40
N VAL A 140 10.72 4.09 4.60
CA VAL A 140 9.56 4.97 4.66
C VAL A 140 9.09 5.28 3.26
N ASN A 141 7.82 4.98 2.96
CA ASN A 141 7.17 5.40 1.72
C ASN A 141 6.93 6.92 1.71
N HIS A 142 6.93 7.50 0.52
CA HIS A 142 6.54 8.87 0.23
C HIS A 142 5.51 8.84 -0.89
N GLU A 143 4.25 8.89 -0.53
CA GLU A 143 3.14 8.55 -1.42
C GLU A 143 2.83 9.66 -2.42
N TYR A 144 2.43 10.84 -1.93
CA TYR A 144 2.02 11.95 -2.78
C TYR A 144 3.01 13.09 -2.77
N THR A 145 2.90 13.94 -3.80
CA THR A 145 3.46 15.29 -3.78
C THR A 145 2.36 16.32 -3.54
N ASN A 146 2.73 17.47 -3.01
CA ASN A 146 1.88 18.66 -3.02
C ASN A 146 2.62 19.77 -3.78
N PRO A 147 2.23 20.10 -5.00
CA PRO A 147 2.95 21.07 -5.84
C PRO A 147 3.17 22.41 -5.16
N LEU A 148 2.20 22.94 -4.43
CA LEU A 148 2.32 24.22 -3.75
C LEU A 148 3.45 24.20 -2.71
N PHE A 149 3.51 23.15 -1.85
CA PHE A 149 4.52 23.07 -0.80
C PHE A 149 5.88 22.60 -1.33
N VAL A 150 5.88 21.62 -2.25
CA VAL A 150 7.11 20.95 -2.73
C VAL A 150 7.83 21.78 -3.78
N SER A 151 7.11 22.33 -4.76
CA SER A 151 7.68 23.00 -5.92
C SER A 151 7.34 24.48 -6.01
N GLY A 152 6.39 24.96 -5.19
CA GLY A 152 5.88 26.32 -5.24
C GLY A 152 4.92 26.56 -6.41
N TYR A 153 4.40 25.50 -7.03
CA TYR A 153 3.42 25.60 -8.10
C TYR A 153 2.00 25.68 -7.53
N ASP A 154 1.29 26.77 -7.84
CA ASP A 154 -0.10 26.97 -7.44
C ASP A 154 -1.04 26.71 -8.61
N PHE A 155 -1.84 25.66 -8.52
CA PHE A 155 -2.87 25.34 -9.52
C PHE A 155 -3.95 26.40 -9.66
N TYR A 156 -4.15 27.25 -8.66
CA TYR A 156 -5.16 28.32 -8.66
C TYR A 156 -4.65 29.65 -9.22
N ASP A 157 -3.32 29.77 -9.42
CA ASP A 157 -2.74 30.92 -10.12
C ASP A 157 -2.71 30.68 -11.62
N TYR A 158 -3.74 31.12 -12.34
CA TYR A 158 -3.85 30.97 -13.80
C TYR A 158 -2.75 31.65 -14.61
N ASN A 159 -1.95 32.53 -13.99
CA ASN A 159 -0.81 33.16 -14.64
C ASN A 159 0.48 32.35 -14.48
N MET A 160 0.51 31.44 -13.52
CA MET A 160 1.67 30.59 -13.27
C MET A 160 1.77 29.50 -14.33
N ARG A 161 2.95 29.39 -14.96
CA ARG A 161 3.27 28.29 -15.87
C ARG A 161 4.17 27.30 -15.18
N ARG A 162 3.81 26.05 -15.25
CA ARG A 162 4.59 24.96 -14.68
C ARG A 162 5.92 24.79 -15.40
N SER A 163 7.00 24.57 -14.67
CA SER A 163 8.35 24.37 -15.19
C SER A 163 8.85 22.96 -14.95
N ILE A 164 9.83 22.52 -15.75
CA ILE A 164 10.50 21.23 -15.55
C ILE A 164 11.19 21.14 -14.20
N ASP A 165 11.75 22.23 -13.68
CA ASP A 165 12.39 22.25 -12.35
C ASP A 165 11.40 22.01 -11.22
N GLN A 166 10.15 22.46 -11.38
CA GLN A 166 9.07 22.18 -10.43
C GLN A 166 8.70 20.70 -10.47
N ILE A 167 8.52 20.13 -11.66
CA ILE A 167 8.26 18.69 -11.84
C ILE A 167 9.42 17.87 -11.24
N ASP A 168 10.67 18.26 -11.46
CA ASP A 168 11.84 17.56 -10.91
C ASP A 168 11.85 17.52 -9.39
N LYS A 169 11.46 18.62 -8.73
CA LYS A 169 11.32 18.66 -7.27
C LYS A 169 10.21 17.71 -6.79
N GLU A 170 9.08 17.71 -7.48
CA GLU A 170 7.95 16.83 -7.17
C GLU A 170 8.30 15.35 -7.37
N MET A 171 8.95 15.00 -8.48
CA MET A 171 9.44 13.64 -8.75
C MET A 171 10.42 13.15 -7.68
N LYS A 172 11.24 14.02 -7.13
CA LYS A 172 12.16 13.69 -6.03
C LYS A 172 11.45 13.58 -4.68
N SER A 173 10.26 14.12 -4.53
CA SER A 173 9.55 14.14 -3.25
C SER A 173 8.85 12.83 -2.92
N VAL A 174 8.51 12.03 -3.93
CA VAL A 174 7.75 10.75 -3.82
C VAL A 174 8.66 9.53 -3.84
N GLY A 175 8.08 8.34 -3.71
CA GLY A 175 8.79 7.05 -3.73
C GLY A 175 9.08 6.52 -2.34
N GLY A 176 10.34 6.37 -1.94
CA GLY A 176 10.69 5.92 -0.59
C GLY A 176 12.11 6.30 -0.15
N SER A 177 12.36 6.17 1.14
CA SER A 177 13.67 6.39 1.76
C SER A 177 14.17 5.15 2.48
N ILE A 178 15.41 4.79 2.25
CA ILE A 178 16.18 3.85 3.05
C ILE A 178 16.97 4.67 4.07
N LEU A 179 16.75 4.44 5.36
CA LEU A 179 17.37 5.18 6.46
C LEU A 179 18.10 4.24 7.41
N ARG A 180 19.32 4.54 7.71
CA ARG A 180 20.07 3.86 8.76
C ARG A 180 19.62 4.34 10.12
N VAL A 181 19.12 3.44 10.97
CA VAL A 181 18.63 3.79 12.31
C VAL A 181 19.22 2.89 13.37
N LYS A 182 19.40 3.43 14.57
CA LYS A 182 19.95 2.69 15.72
C LYS A 182 19.31 3.15 17.01
N LYS A 183 19.06 2.22 17.91
CA LYS A 183 18.58 2.51 19.27
C LYS A 183 19.77 2.68 20.22
N GLU A 184 19.86 3.85 20.84
CA GLU A 184 20.88 4.17 21.84
C GLU A 184 20.21 4.80 23.07
N ASN A 185 20.51 4.32 24.27
CA ASN A 185 19.90 4.78 25.52
C ASN A 185 18.36 4.83 25.44
N ASP A 186 17.76 3.74 24.94
CA ASP A 186 16.33 3.56 24.74
C ASP A 186 15.67 4.52 23.73
N LYS A 187 16.44 5.31 23.00
CA LYS A 187 15.94 6.22 21.96
C LYS A 187 16.45 5.82 20.58
N TRP A 188 15.53 5.79 19.62
CA TRP A 188 15.90 5.62 18.22
C TRP A 188 16.55 6.88 17.68
N LYS A 189 17.61 6.70 16.89
CA LYS A 189 18.33 7.78 16.20
C LYS A 189 18.46 7.41 14.73
N PHE A 190 18.26 8.39 13.89
CA PHE A 190 18.69 8.37 12.49
C PHE A 190 20.19 8.64 12.41
N ILE A 191 20.93 7.83 11.64
CA ILE A 191 22.37 8.00 11.41
C ILE A 191 22.55 8.70 10.05
N SER A 192 22.82 10.00 10.10
CA SER A 192 23.04 10.79 8.89
C SER A 192 24.33 10.37 8.16
N ASP A 193 24.35 10.59 6.85
CA ASP A 193 25.49 10.29 5.97
C ASP A 193 25.97 8.82 5.99
N ASP A 194 25.18 7.88 6.52
CA ASP A 194 25.49 6.45 6.37
C ASP A 194 25.37 6.05 4.90
N LYS A 195 26.28 5.16 4.45
CA LYS A 195 26.32 4.67 3.06
C LYS A 195 25.05 3.95 2.62
N LEU A 196 24.26 3.44 3.56
CA LEU A 196 22.99 2.76 3.29
C LEU A 196 21.85 3.75 3.04
N ASN A 197 21.97 4.99 3.49
CA ASN A 197 20.93 6.01 3.26
C ASN A 197 20.77 6.29 1.77
N LYS A 198 19.57 6.10 1.25
CA LYS A 198 19.25 6.30 -0.17
C LYS A 198 17.81 6.77 -0.37
N ARG A 199 17.61 7.49 -1.46
CA ARG A 199 16.29 7.76 -2.02
C ARG A 199 16.02 6.80 -3.18
N ILE A 200 14.78 6.31 -3.22
CA ILE A 200 14.19 5.61 -4.35
C ILE A 200 12.99 6.46 -4.74
N ASP A 201 13.05 7.17 -5.86
CA ASP A 201 12.10 8.20 -6.24
C ASP A 201 11.58 8.03 -7.68
N ALA A 202 10.77 8.99 -8.15
CA ALA A 202 10.23 8.95 -9.51
C ALA A 202 11.28 9.15 -10.63
N LYS A 203 12.56 9.32 -10.28
CA LYS A 203 13.68 9.40 -11.24
C LYS A 203 14.63 8.20 -11.16
N THR A 204 14.41 7.29 -10.22
CA THR A 204 15.26 6.11 -10.02
C THR A 204 15.07 5.11 -11.16
N ARG A 205 16.17 4.68 -11.79
CA ARG A 205 16.11 3.63 -12.82
C ARG A 205 15.83 2.29 -12.18
N MET A 206 14.81 1.57 -12.67
CA MET A 206 14.37 0.28 -12.18
C MET A 206 14.45 -0.79 -13.26
N LYS A 207 14.08 -2.02 -12.94
CA LYS A 207 13.97 -3.13 -13.88
C LYS A 207 12.59 -3.76 -13.74
N PHE A 208 11.93 -4.10 -14.85
CA PHE A 208 10.82 -5.04 -14.80
C PHE A 208 11.34 -6.45 -14.51
N ASN A 209 10.77 -7.10 -13.50
CA ASN A 209 10.98 -8.52 -13.25
C ASN A 209 10.13 -9.33 -14.25
N TRP A 210 10.44 -9.16 -15.53
CA TRP A 210 9.74 -9.71 -16.67
C TRP A 210 10.69 -9.90 -17.86
N ASP A 211 10.42 -10.91 -18.71
CA ASP A 211 11.33 -11.24 -19.80
C ASP A 211 11.10 -10.39 -21.07
N LYS A 212 9.91 -9.80 -21.21
CA LYS A 212 9.57 -8.95 -22.35
C LYS A 212 9.63 -7.46 -21.98
N PRO A 213 9.90 -6.56 -22.93
CA PRO A 213 9.78 -5.13 -22.70
C PRO A 213 8.30 -4.73 -22.52
N ILE A 214 8.04 -3.72 -21.68
CA ILE A 214 6.74 -3.04 -21.57
C ILE A 214 6.90 -1.66 -22.17
N LYS A 215 6.05 -1.31 -23.16
CA LYS A 215 6.15 -0.05 -23.93
C LYS A 215 7.60 0.27 -24.34
N GLY A 216 8.26 -0.73 -24.91
CA GLY A 216 9.58 -0.58 -25.53
C GLY A 216 10.80 -0.69 -24.62
N THR A 217 10.62 -0.88 -23.29
CA THR A 217 11.76 -1.01 -22.36
C THR A 217 11.57 -2.10 -21.31
N LYS A 218 12.71 -2.65 -20.85
CA LYS A 218 12.79 -3.49 -19.64
C LYS A 218 13.20 -2.68 -18.40
N TYR A 219 13.46 -1.39 -18.56
CA TYR A 219 14.01 -0.52 -17.53
C TYR A 219 13.15 0.75 -17.39
N PRO A 220 12.04 0.67 -16.65
CA PRO A 220 11.23 1.86 -16.39
C PRO A 220 11.99 2.84 -15.49
N ILE A 221 11.55 4.10 -15.52
CA ILE A 221 12.09 5.14 -14.67
C ILE A 221 11.08 5.45 -13.58
N GLY A 222 11.53 5.34 -12.34
CA GLY A 222 10.84 5.83 -11.17
C GLY A 222 9.72 4.96 -10.61
N THR A 223 9.31 5.35 -9.42
CA THR A 223 8.13 4.88 -8.70
C THR A 223 7.42 6.07 -8.08
N ASN A 224 6.12 6.00 -7.95
CA ASN A 224 5.27 7.05 -7.38
C ASN A 224 4.04 6.42 -6.73
N SER A 225 3.29 7.24 -5.99
CA SER A 225 2.11 6.81 -5.26
C SER A 225 2.36 5.57 -4.38
N ASN A 226 3.50 5.54 -3.74
CA ASN A 226 3.92 4.43 -2.89
C ASN A 226 3.14 4.46 -1.57
N CYS A 227 1.96 3.80 -1.55
CA CYS A 227 1.04 3.76 -0.42
C CYS A 227 1.56 2.80 0.65
N SER A 228 1.05 1.59 0.72
CA SER A 228 1.50 0.62 1.69
C SER A 228 2.55 -0.35 1.09
N GLY A 229 2.76 -1.49 1.71
CA GLY A 229 3.80 -2.42 1.28
C GLY A 229 3.87 -3.69 2.11
N GLY A 230 5.06 -4.28 2.15
CA GLY A 230 5.36 -5.48 2.93
C GLY A 230 6.85 -5.76 2.99
N VAL A 231 7.19 -6.83 3.68
CA VAL A 231 8.55 -7.35 3.75
C VAL A 231 8.55 -8.78 3.23
N THR A 232 9.49 -9.09 2.34
CA THR A 232 9.63 -10.46 1.84
C THR A 232 10.27 -11.38 2.86
N PRO A 233 10.03 -12.69 2.79
CA PRO A 233 10.73 -13.66 3.64
C PRO A 233 12.26 -13.68 3.46
N TRP A 234 12.78 -13.10 2.40
CA TRP A 234 14.22 -12.97 2.11
C TRP A 234 14.79 -11.59 2.41
N GLY A 235 14.05 -10.73 3.15
CA GLY A 235 14.56 -9.49 3.72
C GLY A 235 14.58 -8.29 2.77
N THR A 236 13.84 -8.32 1.66
CA THR A 236 13.61 -7.15 0.81
C THR A 236 12.30 -6.47 1.15
N ILE A 237 12.17 -5.22 0.73
CA ILE A 237 10.99 -4.38 0.97
C ILE A 237 10.10 -4.45 -0.27
N LEU A 238 8.80 -4.58 -0.08
CA LEU A 238 7.81 -4.32 -1.11
C LEU A 238 7.16 -2.98 -0.85
N THR A 239 7.06 -2.15 -1.88
CA THR A 239 6.30 -0.91 -1.88
C THR A 239 5.33 -0.91 -3.05
N CYS A 240 4.13 -0.39 -2.85
CA CYS A 240 3.00 -0.60 -3.73
C CYS A 240 2.57 0.70 -4.39
N GLU A 241 2.59 0.72 -5.72
CA GLU A 241 2.12 1.86 -6.51
C GLU A 241 0.58 1.82 -6.60
N GLU A 242 -0.09 2.75 -5.94
CA GLU A 242 -1.55 2.81 -5.83
C GLU A 242 -2.14 3.78 -6.88
N ASN A 243 -2.28 5.07 -6.57
CA ASN A 243 -2.87 6.08 -7.44
C ASN A 243 -1.88 6.63 -8.48
N TYR A 244 -1.18 5.75 -9.18
CA TYR A 244 -0.12 6.06 -10.14
C TYR A 244 -0.60 6.92 -11.33
N ASP A 245 -1.87 6.82 -11.69
CA ASP A 245 -2.53 7.58 -12.75
C ASP A 245 -2.56 9.09 -12.46
N MET A 246 -2.45 9.51 -11.20
CA MET A 246 -2.33 10.91 -10.82
C MET A 246 -1.08 11.61 -11.36
N PHE A 247 -0.03 10.87 -11.73
CA PHE A 247 1.28 11.41 -12.08
C PHE A 247 1.53 11.45 -13.59
N PHE A 248 1.24 10.34 -14.30
CA PHE A 248 1.47 10.20 -15.74
C PHE A 248 0.20 9.88 -16.54
N GLY A 249 -0.98 9.98 -15.89
CA GLY A 249 -2.25 9.62 -16.50
C GLY A 249 -2.43 8.12 -16.69
N GLU A 250 -3.37 7.74 -17.57
CA GLU A 250 -3.68 6.34 -17.87
C GLU A 250 -3.94 6.12 -19.36
N THR A 251 -3.62 4.93 -19.84
CA THR A 251 -4.00 4.46 -21.17
C THR A 251 -5.29 3.66 -21.08
N LEU A 252 -6.38 4.23 -21.55
CA LEU A 252 -7.68 3.57 -21.59
C LEU A 252 -7.86 2.85 -22.92
N TYR A 253 -8.43 1.65 -22.90
CA TYR A 253 -8.74 0.84 -24.08
C TYR A 253 -10.25 0.64 -24.22
N ASP A 254 -10.79 0.93 -25.41
CA ASP A 254 -12.18 0.66 -25.73
C ASP A 254 -12.42 -0.83 -26.09
N GLN A 255 -13.68 -1.19 -26.38
CA GLN A 255 -14.06 -2.54 -26.76
C GLN A 255 -13.39 -3.05 -28.05
N ASN A 256 -12.84 -2.15 -28.87
CA ASN A 256 -12.15 -2.45 -30.13
C ASN A 256 -10.63 -2.37 -29.96
N ASN A 257 -10.08 -2.36 -28.75
CA ASN A 257 -8.68 -2.19 -28.41
C ASN A 257 -8.05 -0.85 -28.90
N ARG A 258 -8.86 0.17 -29.16
CA ARG A 258 -8.33 1.51 -29.47
C ARG A 258 -7.98 2.20 -28.16
N SER A 259 -6.76 2.72 -28.10
CA SER A 259 -6.27 3.39 -26.91
C SER A 259 -6.53 4.90 -26.97
N THR A 260 -6.87 5.47 -25.80
CA THR A 260 -6.90 6.91 -25.55
C THR A 260 -6.08 7.18 -24.29
N HIS A 261 -5.38 8.31 -24.28
CA HIS A 261 -4.65 8.73 -23.08
C HIS A 261 -5.53 9.65 -22.24
N GLU A 262 -5.69 9.32 -20.97
CA GLU A 262 -6.29 10.20 -19.96
C GLU A 262 -5.17 10.96 -19.25
N ASN A 263 -5.24 12.30 -19.30
CA ASN A 263 -4.21 13.16 -18.71
C ASN A 263 -4.19 13.06 -17.20
N SER A 264 -3.02 13.17 -16.61
CA SER A 264 -2.85 13.20 -15.16
C SER A 264 -3.27 14.54 -14.55
N PRO A 265 -3.76 14.57 -13.30
CA PRO A 265 -3.96 15.82 -12.58
C PRO A 265 -2.65 16.61 -12.33
N LEU A 266 -1.52 15.92 -12.28
CA LEU A 266 -0.22 16.53 -11.97
C LEU A 266 0.58 16.92 -13.22
N ASP A 267 0.12 16.60 -14.41
CA ASP A 267 0.72 17.02 -15.69
C ASP A 267 2.18 16.61 -15.93
N TRP A 268 2.68 15.58 -15.22
CA TRP A 268 4.08 15.15 -15.37
C TRP A 268 4.37 14.62 -16.77
N GLU A 269 3.39 14.00 -17.43
CA GLU A 269 3.47 13.50 -18.80
C GLU A 269 3.73 14.60 -19.84
N LYS A 270 3.43 15.86 -19.52
CA LYS A 270 3.74 17.01 -20.41
C LYS A 270 5.23 17.35 -20.44
N PHE A 271 6.01 16.88 -19.46
CA PHE A 271 7.43 17.15 -19.31
C PHE A 271 8.30 15.91 -19.52
N TYR A 272 7.77 14.73 -19.16
CA TYR A 272 8.46 13.45 -19.26
C TYR A 272 7.58 12.44 -19.99
N ASN A 273 8.06 11.95 -21.13
CA ASN A 273 7.34 10.96 -21.93
C ASN A 273 7.53 9.54 -21.35
N TYR A 274 7.02 9.32 -20.13
CA TYR A 274 7.00 8.00 -19.52
C TYR A 274 5.60 7.40 -19.66
N PRO A 275 5.48 6.19 -20.28
CA PRO A 275 4.18 5.57 -20.47
C PRO A 275 3.52 5.23 -19.14
N PRO A 276 2.19 5.42 -18.99
CA PRO A 276 1.44 5.02 -17.78
C PRO A 276 1.66 3.56 -17.39
N GLU A 277 1.84 2.66 -18.35
CA GLU A 277 2.05 1.24 -18.14
C GLU A 277 3.38 0.90 -17.43
N HIS A 278 4.25 1.88 -17.24
CA HIS A 278 5.43 1.72 -16.39
C HIS A 278 5.12 1.77 -14.89
N TYR A 279 3.91 2.16 -14.50
CA TYR A 279 3.47 2.35 -13.12
C TYR A 279 2.25 1.48 -12.80
N GLY A 280 1.89 1.40 -11.52
CA GLY A 280 0.82 0.55 -11.00
C GLY A 280 1.28 -0.88 -10.70
N TRP A 281 2.51 -1.02 -10.21
CA TRP A 281 3.15 -2.30 -9.89
C TRP A 281 3.54 -2.39 -8.42
N VAL A 282 3.73 -3.61 -7.93
CA VAL A 282 4.47 -3.84 -6.70
C VAL A 282 5.96 -3.73 -7.01
N VAL A 283 6.66 -2.86 -6.28
CA VAL A 283 8.09 -2.60 -6.43
C VAL A 283 8.84 -3.28 -5.28
N GLU A 284 9.79 -4.13 -5.61
CA GLU A 284 10.72 -4.71 -4.63
C GLU A 284 12.00 -3.88 -4.57
N VAL A 285 12.44 -3.57 -3.35
CA VAL A 285 13.65 -2.80 -3.06
C VAL A 285 14.57 -3.61 -2.18
N ASN A 286 15.80 -3.80 -2.61
CA ASN A 286 16.83 -4.35 -1.75
C ASN A 286 17.35 -3.25 -0.80
N PRO A 287 17.14 -3.37 0.52
CA PRO A 287 17.49 -2.30 1.46
C PRO A 287 18.99 -2.05 1.61
N LEU A 288 19.83 -3.01 1.26
CA LEU A 288 21.28 -2.90 1.38
C LEU A 288 21.92 -2.24 0.14
N THR A 289 21.43 -2.62 -1.05
CA THR A 289 21.99 -2.14 -2.32
C THR A 289 21.24 -0.96 -2.91
N GLY A 290 19.92 -0.86 -2.65
CA GLY A 290 19.01 0.08 -3.29
C GLY A 290 18.58 -0.38 -4.69
N GLU A 291 18.88 -1.60 -5.11
CA GLU A 291 18.38 -2.16 -6.36
C GLU A 291 16.87 -2.35 -6.30
N CYS A 292 16.20 -1.99 -7.39
CA CYS A 292 14.74 -2.00 -7.48
C CYS A 292 14.24 -2.77 -8.68
N GLN A 293 13.15 -3.52 -8.50
CA GLN A 293 12.46 -4.19 -9.58
C GLN A 293 10.94 -4.13 -9.41
N LYS A 294 10.21 -4.04 -10.54
CA LYS A 294 8.75 -4.06 -10.60
C LYS A 294 8.25 -5.45 -10.96
N HIS A 295 7.32 -5.99 -10.17
CA HIS A 295 6.82 -7.36 -10.32
C HIS A 295 5.59 -7.43 -11.22
N VAL A 296 5.78 -7.74 -12.48
CA VAL A 296 4.70 -7.82 -13.48
C VAL A 296 3.74 -8.98 -13.20
N ALA A 297 4.23 -10.09 -12.67
CA ALA A 297 3.41 -11.26 -12.37
C ALA A 297 2.36 -11.04 -11.26
N LEU A 298 2.51 -9.98 -10.46
CA LEU A 298 1.54 -9.59 -9.43
C LEU A 298 0.35 -8.81 -9.98
N GLY A 299 0.34 -8.49 -11.29
CA GLY A 299 -0.68 -7.68 -11.94
C GLY A 299 -0.39 -6.19 -11.89
N ARG A 300 -1.10 -5.41 -12.73
CA ARG A 300 -1.07 -3.96 -12.79
C ARG A 300 -2.44 -3.42 -12.37
N PHE A 301 -2.50 -2.76 -11.24
CA PHE A 301 -3.69 -2.13 -10.67
C PHE A 301 -3.27 -1.19 -9.53
N LYS A 302 -4.22 -0.52 -8.87
CA LYS A 302 -3.96 0.37 -7.73
C LYS A 302 -3.64 -0.45 -6.48
N HIS A 303 -2.37 -0.82 -6.34
CA HIS A 303 -1.91 -1.67 -5.24
C HIS A 303 -1.89 -0.90 -3.92
N GLU A 304 -2.88 -1.14 -3.05
CA GLU A 304 -2.88 -0.60 -1.68
C GLU A 304 -1.74 -1.21 -0.86
N CYS A 305 -1.65 -2.55 -0.84
CA CYS A 305 -0.62 -3.29 -0.09
C CYS A 305 -0.20 -4.57 -0.82
N CYS A 306 0.89 -5.18 -0.34
CA CYS A 306 1.29 -6.52 -0.77
C CYS A 306 1.82 -7.31 0.44
N THR A 307 0.96 -8.16 1.00
CA THR A 307 1.30 -9.00 2.16
C THR A 307 1.64 -10.40 1.71
N LEU A 308 2.79 -10.92 2.18
CA LEU A 308 3.28 -12.24 1.79
C LEU A 308 3.16 -13.26 2.93
N ILE A 309 2.84 -14.49 2.53
CA ILE A 309 2.90 -15.67 3.38
C ILE A 309 3.85 -16.67 2.72
N LYS A 310 4.83 -17.16 3.46
CA LYS A 310 5.73 -18.23 3.01
C LYS A 310 5.08 -19.58 3.30
N LEU A 311 5.04 -20.44 2.29
CA LEU A 311 4.56 -21.83 2.39
C LEU A 311 5.66 -22.77 2.88
N GLU A 312 5.30 -24.01 3.23
CA GLU A 312 6.25 -25.04 3.68
C GLU A 312 7.29 -25.41 2.61
N ASP A 313 6.90 -25.36 1.34
CA ASP A 313 7.79 -25.59 0.18
C ASP A 313 8.55 -24.35 -0.27
N GLU A 314 8.61 -23.34 0.58
CA GLU A 314 9.26 -22.04 0.36
C GLU A 314 8.67 -21.18 -0.76
N ARG A 315 7.63 -21.61 -1.45
CA ARG A 315 6.84 -20.73 -2.30
C ARG A 315 6.16 -19.65 -1.47
N VAL A 316 5.72 -18.59 -2.12
CA VAL A 316 5.02 -17.49 -1.44
C VAL A 316 3.64 -17.29 -2.02
N VAL A 317 2.73 -16.90 -1.15
CA VAL A 317 1.42 -16.37 -1.51
C VAL A 317 1.42 -14.88 -1.17
N ALA A 318 1.07 -14.05 -2.13
CA ALA A 318 0.90 -12.61 -1.92
C ALA A 318 -0.58 -12.23 -2.05
N TYR A 319 -1.04 -11.36 -1.17
CA TYR A 319 -2.37 -10.76 -1.21
C TYR A 319 -2.25 -9.27 -1.41
N SER A 320 -3.08 -8.72 -2.30
CA SER A 320 -3.15 -7.29 -2.60
C SER A 320 -4.59 -6.87 -2.86
N GLY A 321 -4.99 -5.69 -2.39
CA GLY A 321 -6.24 -5.04 -2.76
C GLY A 321 -6.01 -4.05 -3.89
N ASP A 322 -7.00 -3.90 -4.77
CA ASP A 322 -7.09 -2.83 -5.75
C ASP A 322 -7.98 -1.74 -5.15
N ASP A 323 -7.39 -0.59 -4.78
CA ASP A 323 -8.11 0.51 -4.14
C ASP A 323 -8.80 1.42 -5.16
N GLU A 324 -9.64 0.79 -5.97
CA GLU A 324 -10.53 1.48 -6.89
C GLU A 324 -11.98 1.01 -6.69
N ASN A 325 -12.94 1.87 -6.97
CA ASN A 325 -14.35 1.56 -6.80
C ASN A 325 -14.78 0.33 -7.60
N ASN A 326 -15.38 -0.66 -6.91
CA ASN A 326 -15.87 -1.92 -7.48
C ASN A 326 -14.78 -2.83 -8.07
N GLN A 327 -13.54 -2.65 -7.67
CA GLN A 327 -12.43 -3.53 -8.00
C GLN A 327 -12.29 -4.68 -7.00
N PHE A 328 -11.20 -5.42 -7.04
CA PHE A 328 -11.10 -6.74 -6.49
C PHE A 328 -9.96 -6.90 -5.48
N ILE A 329 -10.00 -8.00 -4.76
CA ILE A 329 -8.86 -8.51 -3.99
C ILE A 329 -8.17 -9.56 -4.85
N TYR A 330 -6.85 -9.49 -4.91
CA TYR A 330 -6.01 -10.40 -5.68
C TYR A 330 -5.17 -11.29 -4.78
N LYS A 331 -4.87 -12.48 -5.29
CA LYS A 331 -3.94 -13.44 -4.68
C LYS A 331 -2.98 -13.95 -5.74
N PHE A 332 -1.70 -13.84 -5.48
CA PHE A 332 -0.66 -14.44 -6.29
C PHE A 332 -0.07 -15.68 -5.58
N ILE A 333 0.18 -16.75 -6.31
CA ILE A 333 0.91 -17.92 -5.81
C ILE A 333 2.12 -18.14 -6.69
N SER A 334 3.31 -18.04 -6.10
CA SER A 334 4.56 -18.24 -6.85
C SER A 334 4.71 -19.68 -7.33
N SER A 335 5.32 -19.87 -8.50
CA SER A 335 5.66 -21.20 -9.03
C SER A 335 6.98 -21.74 -8.51
N LYS A 336 7.83 -20.86 -7.92
CA LYS A 336 9.17 -21.20 -7.42
C LYS A 336 9.35 -20.67 -5.99
N PRO A 337 10.18 -21.34 -5.18
CA PRO A 337 10.61 -20.85 -3.88
C PRO A 337 11.23 -19.46 -3.95
N ASN A 338 10.95 -18.63 -2.94
CA ASN A 338 11.55 -17.32 -2.71
C ASN A 338 11.56 -16.42 -3.97
N SER A 339 10.49 -16.44 -4.77
CA SER A 339 10.41 -15.69 -6.03
C SER A 339 9.04 -15.09 -6.25
N LEU A 340 9.00 -13.87 -6.82
CA LEU A 340 7.80 -13.19 -7.30
C LEU A 340 7.78 -13.04 -8.83
N LYS A 341 8.71 -13.69 -9.53
CA LYS A 341 8.85 -13.56 -10.99
C LYS A 341 7.78 -14.34 -11.74
N ASP A 342 7.57 -15.59 -11.35
CA ASP A 342 6.69 -16.52 -12.05
C ASP A 342 5.67 -17.09 -11.07
N GLY A 343 4.41 -17.18 -11.47
CA GLY A 343 3.32 -17.71 -10.66
C GLY A 343 1.97 -17.48 -11.29
N THR A 344 0.92 -17.77 -10.54
CA THR A 344 -0.46 -17.57 -10.98
C THR A 344 -1.12 -16.49 -10.14
N LEU A 345 -1.70 -15.50 -10.81
CA LEU A 345 -2.54 -14.47 -10.20
C LEU A 345 -4.00 -14.93 -10.21
N TYR A 346 -4.70 -14.66 -9.12
CA TYR A 346 -6.11 -14.97 -8.92
C TYR A 346 -6.86 -13.72 -8.48
N VAL A 347 -8.12 -13.63 -8.90
CA VAL A 347 -9.07 -12.63 -8.41
C VAL A 347 -10.12 -13.30 -7.52
N ALA A 348 -10.53 -12.60 -6.45
CA ALA A 348 -11.56 -13.09 -5.54
C ALA A 348 -12.96 -12.93 -6.15
N ASP A 349 -13.70 -14.04 -6.28
CA ASP A 349 -15.14 -14.04 -6.45
C ASP A 349 -15.80 -14.11 -5.06
N THR A 350 -16.04 -12.95 -4.49
CA THR A 350 -16.59 -12.81 -3.12
C THR A 350 -18.05 -13.30 -3.03
N ILE A 351 -18.76 -13.38 -4.15
CA ILE A 351 -20.17 -13.86 -4.19
C ILE A 351 -20.21 -15.38 -4.02
N ASN A 352 -19.32 -16.10 -4.71
CA ASN A 352 -19.29 -17.55 -4.71
C ASN A 352 -18.20 -18.13 -3.80
N GLY A 353 -17.42 -17.30 -3.12
CA GLY A 353 -16.33 -17.70 -2.22
C GLY A 353 -15.20 -18.44 -2.93
N LYS A 354 -14.84 -18.03 -4.14
CA LYS A 354 -13.86 -18.71 -4.99
C LYS A 354 -12.74 -17.77 -5.42
N TRP A 355 -11.59 -18.37 -5.71
CA TRP A 355 -10.50 -17.73 -6.42
C TRP A 355 -10.54 -18.11 -7.89
N ILE A 356 -10.61 -17.12 -8.78
CA ILE A 356 -10.62 -17.31 -10.24
C ILE A 356 -9.19 -17.04 -10.72
N SER A 357 -8.58 -18.02 -11.37
CA SER A 357 -7.27 -17.85 -11.99
C SER A 357 -7.34 -16.83 -13.13
N LEU A 358 -6.36 -15.95 -13.18
CA LEU A 358 -6.11 -15.02 -14.29
C LEU A 358 -5.02 -15.55 -15.22
N ASP A 359 -4.69 -16.84 -15.13
CA ASP A 359 -3.78 -17.48 -16.06
C ASP A 359 -4.34 -17.39 -17.48
N TYR A 360 -3.53 -16.81 -18.36
CA TYR A 360 -3.85 -16.57 -19.74
C TYR A 360 -4.29 -17.82 -20.50
N ASP A 361 -3.67 -18.96 -20.23
CA ASP A 361 -3.97 -20.22 -20.92
C ASP A 361 -5.27 -20.87 -20.42
N SER A 362 -5.63 -20.63 -19.16
CA SER A 362 -6.87 -21.16 -18.55
C SER A 362 -8.11 -20.30 -18.81
N GLN A 363 -7.94 -19.08 -19.31
CA GLN A 363 -9.00 -18.09 -19.51
C GLN A 363 -9.07 -17.61 -20.98
N PRO A 364 -9.83 -18.30 -21.86
CA PRO A 364 -9.90 -17.96 -23.29
C PRO A 364 -10.25 -16.50 -23.57
N LYS A 365 -11.11 -15.89 -22.74
CA LYS A 365 -11.53 -14.49 -22.88
C LYS A 365 -10.39 -13.49 -22.63
N LEU A 366 -9.36 -13.86 -21.87
CA LEU A 366 -8.17 -13.02 -21.70
C LEU A 366 -7.32 -13.01 -22.98
N LYS A 367 -7.37 -14.09 -23.78
CA LYS A 367 -6.63 -14.20 -25.06
C LYS A 367 -7.14 -13.24 -26.13
N GLU A 368 -8.41 -12.82 -26.02
CA GLU A 368 -9.02 -11.87 -26.96
C GLU A 368 -8.61 -10.42 -26.70
N ARG A 369 -8.00 -10.14 -25.53
CA ARG A 369 -7.55 -8.83 -25.11
C ARG A 369 -6.02 -8.78 -25.00
N ILE A 370 -5.33 -9.07 -26.10
CA ILE A 370 -3.88 -8.92 -26.14
C ILE A 370 -3.55 -7.44 -26.28
N ILE A 371 -2.87 -6.94 -25.28
CA ILE A 371 -2.27 -5.60 -25.27
C ILE A 371 -0.89 -5.68 -25.93
#